data_845b16bb8ad690af6fb6482e31ce507a
#
_entry.id   845b16bb8ad690af6fb6482e31ce507a
#
_cell.length_a   1.000
_cell.length_b   1.000
_cell.length_c   1.000
_cell.angle_alpha   90.00
_cell.angle_beta   90.00
_cell.angle_gamma   90.00
#
_symmetry.space_group_name_H-M   'P 1'
#
loop_
_entity.id
_entity.type
_entity.pdbx_description
1 polymer ?
#
loop_
_entity_poly.entity_id
_entity_poly.type
_entity_poly.pdbx_seq_one_letter_code
_entity_poly.pdbx_strand_id
1 'polypeptide(L)'
;MSTVDSPTRAAGAPPTAGARAAGATADYLDQRTGIGVAVKEFARKIFPDHWSFLLGEIALYAFIVLLISGTFLTMFFVPSMNEVHYHGPWAAMDGVQMSEAFASTLRLSFEVRGGLLMRQIHHWAALIFMAAIVTHMMRVFFTGAFRKPRELNWLVGFTLMILGLLAGFSGYSLPDDVLSGNGLRIADGVARAIPILGSYISFALFGGEFPGTDLIPRLFTVHVLLVPALILALIGLHLLFVVLHKHTQYPGSGRSDKNVVGYPLFPVYVAKAGGFFFIVFSVIALMAATMTINPVWNYGPFDPGVVSAGAQPDWYMLFLEGGLRL
;
A
#
# COMPACT_ATOMS: atom_id res chain seq x y z
N MET A 1 48.77 23.36 -40.30
CA MET A 1 48.58 23.95 -38.98
C MET A 1 47.26 24.69 -39.02
N SER A 2 46.18 24.00 -38.68
CA SER A 2 44.82 24.53 -38.77
C SER A 2 44.32 24.64 -37.32
N THR A 3 44.11 25.86 -36.88
CA THR A 3 43.56 26.19 -35.56
C THR A 3 42.06 25.94 -35.59
N VAL A 4 41.59 24.96 -34.81
CA VAL A 4 40.18 24.72 -34.57
C VAL A 4 39.67 25.72 -33.54
N ASP A 5 38.86 26.67 -33.97
CA ASP A 5 38.18 27.62 -33.10
C ASP A 5 37.18 26.88 -32.21
N SER A 6 37.34 27.02 -30.90
CA SER A 6 36.39 26.55 -29.89
C SER A 6 35.08 27.35 -29.97
N PRO A 7 33.87 26.72 -29.96
CA PRO A 7 32.63 27.47 -29.99
C PRO A 7 32.43 28.27 -28.70
N THR A 8 32.35 29.57 -28.82
CA THR A 8 32.00 30.53 -27.78
C THR A 8 30.63 30.15 -27.18
N ARG A 9 30.60 29.81 -25.91
CA ARG A 9 29.38 29.55 -25.13
C ARG A 9 28.49 30.79 -25.18
N ALA A 10 27.36 30.73 -25.84
CA ALA A 10 26.37 31.81 -25.86
C ALA A 10 26.00 32.19 -24.42
N ALA A 11 26.17 33.44 -24.06
CA ALA A 11 25.75 33.99 -22.79
C ALA A 11 24.22 33.85 -22.68
N GLY A 12 23.74 33.06 -21.72
CA GLY A 12 22.29 32.84 -21.50
C GLY A 12 21.60 34.16 -21.17
N ALA A 13 20.37 34.31 -21.65
CA ALA A 13 19.55 35.50 -21.38
C ALA A 13 19.44 35.76 -19.85
N PRO A 14 19.45 37.03 -19.42
CA PRO A 14 19.40 37.37 -18.00
C PRO A 14 18.09 36.80 -17.38
N PRO A 15 18.16 36.31 -16.13
CA PRO A 15 17.00 35.69 -15.47
C PRO A 15 15.84 36.68 -15.37
N THR A 16 14.62 36.19 -15.60
CA THR A 16 13.38 36.97 -15.48
C THR A 16 13.22 37.53 -14.06
N ALA A 17 12.41 38.56 -13.88
CA ALA A 17 12.15 39.16 -12.57
C ALA A 17 11.61 38.11 -11.57
N GLY A 18 10.75 37.17 -12.03
CA GLY A 18 10.27 36.05 -11.23
C GLY A 18 11.39 35.07 -10.80
N ALA A 19 12.30 34.74 -11.70
CA ALA A 19 13.43 33.89 -11.39
C ALA A 19 14.39 34.54 -10.38
N ARG A 20 14.58 35.87 -10.45
CA ARG A 20 15.38 36.62 -9.46
C ARG A 20 14.71 36.66 -8.07
N ALA A 21 13.39 36.88 -8.02
CA ALA A 21 12.63 36.86 -6.76
C ALA A 21 12.66 35.46 -6.12
N ALA A 22 12.46 34.40 -6.90
CA ALA A 22 12.54 33.03 -6.41
C ALA A 22 13.95 32.70 -5.90
N GLY A 23 15.01 33.12 -6.58
CA GLY A 23 16.39 32.98 -6.13
C GLY A 23 16.64 33.71 -4.80
N ALA A 24 16.23 34.97 -4.67
CA ALA A 24 16.39 35.74 -3.44
C ALA A 24 15.63 35.12 -2.24
N THR A 25 14.42 34.58 -2.48
CA THR A 25 13.65 33.87 -1.46
C THR A 25 14.35 32.56 -1.05
N ALA A 26 14.88 31.79 -2.01
CA ALA A 26 15.61 30.58 -1.73
C ALA A 26 16.90 30.86 -0.93
N ASP A 27 17.67 31.91 -1.30
CA ASP A 27 18.86 32.33 -0.59
C ASP A 27 18.54 32.80 0.84
N TYR A 28 17.46 33.55 1.02
CA TYR A 28 17.01 33.99 2.35
C TYR A 28 16.65 32.80 3.26
N LEU A 29 15.93 31.83 2.72
CA LEU A 29 15.57 30.61 3.46
C LEU A 29 16.80 29.78 3.79
N ASP A 30 17.73 29.62 2.82
CA ASP A 30 18.94 28.82 3.03
C ASP A 30 19.88 29.43 4.08
N GLN A 31 20.05 30.75 4.09
CA GLN A 31 20.82 31.46 5.12
C GLN A 31 20.26 31.27 6.53
N ARG A 32 18.95 31.03 6.68
CA ARG A 32 18.27 30.88 7.97
C ARG A 32 18.17 29.44 8.44
N THR A 33 18.09 28.49 7.54
CA THR A 33 17.74 27.10 7.81
C THR A 33 18.83 26.09 7.40
N GLY A 34 19.74 26.46 6.50
CA GLY A 34 20.71 25.53 5.89
C GLY A 34 20.08 24.44 5.01
N ILE A 35 18.78 24.57 4.69
CA ILE A 35 18.03 23.57 3.94
C ILE A 35 18.63 23.33 2.55
N GLY A 36 19.10 24.39 1.86
CA GLY A 36 19.67 24.28 0.52
C GLY A 36 20.94 23.43 0.50
N VAL A 37 21.78 23.58 1.52
CA VAL A 37 23.00 22.76 1.68
C VAL A 37 22.60 21.30 1.92
N ALA A 38 21.68 21.04 2.85
CA ALA A 38 21.21 19.69 3.17
C ALA A 38 20.54 19.01 1.96
N VAL A 39 19.70 19.72 1.20
CA VAL A 39 19.07 19.24 -0.03
C VAL A 39 20.12 18.91 -1.10
N LYS A 40 21.13 19.75 -1.27
CA LYS A 40 22.21 19.53 -2.25
C LYS A 40 23.06 18.30 -1.90
N GLU A 41 23.39 18.10 -0.64
CA GLU A 41 24.09 16.90 -0.16
C GLU A 41 23.23 15.65 -0.36
N PHE A 42 21.96 15.71 0.00
CA PHE A 42 21.02 14.61 -0.19
C PHE A 42 20.83 14.27 -1.67
N ALA A 43 20.68 15.27 -2.54
CA ALA A 43 20.54 15.09 -3.99
C ALA A 43 21.74 14.39 -4.65
N ARG A 44 22.92 14.52 -4.08
CA ARG A 44 24.15 13.85 -4.55
C ARG A 44 24.38 12.45 -4.00
N LYS A 45 23.54 12.00 -3.07
CA LYS A 45 23.65 10.67 -2.47
C LYS A 45 23.50 9.60 -3.54
N ILE A 46 24.39 8.62 -3.54
CA ILE A 46 24.38 7.52 -4.51
C ILE A 46 23.39 6.45 -4.05
N PHE A 47 22.48 6.06 -4.94
CA PHE A 47 21.56 4.94 -4.78
C PHE A 47 22.04 3.75 -5.60
N PRO A 48 22.06 2.53 -5.03
CA PRO A 48 22.54 1.34 -5.72
C PRO A 48 21.74 1.04 -6.99
N ASP A 49 22.41 0.58 -8.03
CA ASP A 49 21.80 0.25 -9.32
C ASP A 49 21.59 -1.25 -9.52
N HIS A 50 21.06 -1.95 -8.54
CA HIS A 50 20.74 -3.36 -8.65
C HIS A 50 19.24 -3.58 -8.59
N TRP A 51 18.69 -4.39 -9.51
CA TRP A 51 17.24 -4.61 -9.64
C TRP A 51 16.55 -5.04 -8.32
N SER A 52 17.24 -5.75 -7.43
CA SER A 52 16.66 -6.22 -6.18
C SER A 52 16.29 -5.10 -5.20
N PHE A 53 16.79 -3.87 -5.42
CA PHE A 53 16.37 -2.70 -4.64
C PHE A 53 15.01 -2.20 -5.08
N LEU A 54 14.58 -2.48 -6.32
CA LEU A 54 13.27 -2.12 -6.85
C LEU A 54 12.11 -2.81 -6.11
N LEU A 55 12.35 -3.92 -5.41
CA LEU A 55 11.30 -4.62 -4.63
C LEU A 55 10.67 -3.72 -3.57
N GLY A 56 11.47 -2.91 -2.86
CA GLY A 56 10.97 -1.93 -1.90
C GLY A 56 10.23 -0.78 -2.58
N GLU A 57 10.66 -0.38 -3.78
CA GLU A 57 9.98 0.65 -4.58
C GLU A 57 8.62 0.16 -5.08
N ILE A 58 8.52 -1.09 -5.55
CA ILE A 58 7.23 -1.69 -5.95
C ILE A 58 6.24 -1.64 -4.78
N ALA A 59 6.67 -2.00 -3.57
CA ALA A 59 5.82 -1.91 -2.37
C ALA A 59 5.37 -0.46 -2.11
N LEU A 60 6.29 0.50 -2.15
CA LEU A 60 5.97 1.92 -1.96
C LEU A 60 4.99 2.43 -3.01
N TYR A 61 5.20 2.09 -4.29
CA TYR A 61 4.35 2.55 -5.38
C TYR A 61 2.97 1.92 -5.34
N ALA A 62 2.88 0.62 -5.02
CA ALA A 62 1.61 -0.03 -4.79
C ALA A 62 0.85 0.61 -3.62
N PHE A 63 1.54 1.00 -2.53
CA PHE A 63 0.93 1.70 -1.42
C PHE A 63 0.40 3.09 -1.81
N ILE A 64 1.12 3.84 -2.64
CA ILE A 64 0.62 5.13 -3.19
C ILE A 64 -0.66 4.90 -4.01
N VAL A 65 -0.69 3.86 -4.85
CA VAL A 65 -1.89 3.50 -5.63
C VAL A 65 -3.04 3.13 -4.70
N LEU A 66 -2.76 2.39 -3.60
CA LEU A 66 -3.76 2.05 -2.58
C LEU A 66 -4.35 3.30 -1.91
N LEU A 67 -3.53 4.29 -1.55
CA LEU A 67 -4.02 5.53 -0.95
C LEU A 67 -4.92 6.32 -1.92
N ILE A 68 -4.52 6.45 -3.19
CA ILE A 68 -5.28 7.19 -4.20
C ILE A 68 -6.60 6.48 -4.50
N SER A 69 -6.55 5.18 -4.81
CA SER A 69 -7.74 4.40 -5.12
C SER A 69 -8.66 4.25 -3.91
N GLY A 70 -8.10 4.05 -2.71
CA GLY A 70 -8.84 3.97 -1.45
C GLY A 70 -9.61 5.27 -1.15
N THR A 71 -8.96 6.43 -1.34
CA THR A 71 -9.63 7.74 -1.20
C THR A 71 -10.84 7.85 -2.12
N PHE A 72 -10.72 7.41 -3.37
CA PHE A 72 -11.88 7.36 -4.28
C PHE A 72 -12.99 6.45 -3.75
N LEU A 73 -12.64 5.24 -3.27
CA LEU A 73 -13.62 4.26 -2.79
C LEU A 73 -14.39 4.78 -1.56
N THR A 74 -13.74 5.53 -0.66
CA THR A 74 -14.40 6.09 0.53
C THR A 74 -15.52 7.08 0.21
N MET A 75 -15.50 7.69 -0.98
CA MET A 75 -16.55 8.63 -1.40
C MET A 75 -17.89 7.95 -1.72
N PHE A 76 -17.90 6.65 -1.96
CA PHE A 76 -19.05 5.91 -2.44
C PHE A 76 -19.46 4.73 -1.55
N PHE A 77 -18.54 4.23 -0.74
CA PHE A 77 -18.81 3.11 0.18
C PHE A 77 -19.56 3.61 1.42
N VAL A 78 -20.59 2.84 1.83
CA VAL A 78 -21.37 3.11 3.05
C VAL A 78 -21.02 2.07 4.11
N PRO A 79 -20.29 2.41 5.17
CA PRO A 79 -19.88 1.47 6.22
C PRO A 79 -21.04 1.23 7.22
N SER A 80 -22.07 0.53 6.80
CA SER A 80 -23.28 0.30 7.60
C SER A 80 -23.78 -1.14 7.46
N MET A 81 -24.18 -1.72 8.59
CA MET A 81 -24.80 -3.03 8.68
C MET A 81 -26.35 -2.97 8.67
N ASN A 82 -26.94 -1.76 8.45
CA ASN A 82 -28.37 -1.65 8.28
C ASN A 82 -28.83 -2.49 7.08
N GLU A 83 -29.96 -3.18 7.26
CA GLU A 83 -30.53 -4.01 6.21
C GLU A 83 -31.33 -3.17 5.21
N VAL A 84 -31.10 -3.42 3.93
CA VAL A 84 -31.82 -2.80 2.82
C VAL A 84 -32.18 -3.85 1.76
N HIS A 85 -33.26 -3.63 1.00
CA HIS A 85 -33.53 -4.39 -0.22
C HIS A 85 -32.79 -3.72 -1.39
N TYR A 86 -31.97 -4.50 -2.09
CA TYR A 86 -31.24 -3.99 -3.25
C TYR A 86 -32.18 -3.80 -4.44
N HIS A 87 -32.14 -2.62 -5.04
CA HIS A 87 -32.76 -2.31 -6.32
C HIS A 87 -31.76 -1.58 -7.19
N GLY A 88 -31.15 -2.30 -8.12
CA GLY A 88 -30.08 -1.76 -8.94
C GLY A 88 -29.84 -2.59 -10.21
N PRO A 89 -28.87 -2.22 -11.03
CA PRO A 89 -28.66 -2.81 -12.36
C PRO A 89 -28.22 -4.27 -12.35
N TRP A 90 -27.79 -4.83 -11.20
CA TRP A 90 -27.43 -6.25 -11.09
C TRP A 90 -28.68 -7.09 -10.80
N ALA A 91 -29.40 -7.47 -11.85
CA ALA A 91 -30.72 -8.12 -11.76
C ALA A 91 -30.76 -9.40 -10.91
N ALA A 92 -29.64 -10.14 -10.79
CA ALA A 92 -29.56 -11.35 -9.98
C ALA A 92 -29.73 -11.09 -8.46
N MET A 93 -29.58 -9.84 -8.02
CA MET A 93 -29.72 -9.43 -6.61
C MET A 93 -30.93 -8.52 -6.39
N ASP A 94 -31.76 -8.25 -7.41
CA ASP A 94 -32.93 -7.39 -7.26
C ASP A 94 -33.91 -7.94 -6.22
N GLY A 95 -34.32 -7.10 -5.27
CA GLY A 95 -35.16 -7.45 -4.15
C GLY A 95 -34.50 -8.27 -3.03
N VAL A 96 -33.21 -8.63 -3.15
CA VAL A 96 -32.49 -9.37 -2.10
C VAL A 96 -32.20 -8.45 -0.93
N GLN A 97 -32.45 -8.90 0.28
CA GLN A 97 -32.10 -8.23 1.53
C GLN A 97 -30.59 -8.37 1.79
N MET A 98 -29.93 -7.28 2.11
CA MET A 98 -28.50 -7.21 2.34
C MET A 98 -28.14 -6.01 3.21
N SER A 99 -26.88 -5.95 3.72
CA SER A 99 -26.39 -4.75 4.39
C SER A 99 -26.18 -3.58 3.43
N GLU A 100 -26.26 -2.35 3.92
CA GLU A 100 -25.91 -1.15 3.13
C GLU A 100 -24.48 -1.21 2.64
N ALA A 101 -23.54 -1.83 3.39
CA ALA A 101 -22.17 -2.05 2.98
C ALA A 101 -22.09 -2.86 1.70
N PHE A 102 -22.79 -4.00 1.62
CA PHE A 102 -22.82 -4.82 0.41
C PHE A 102 -23.54 -4.09 -0.74
N ALA A 103 -24.71 -3.49 -0.46
CA ALA A 103 -25.46 -2.73 -1.45
C ALA A 103 -24.64 -1.57 -2.05
N SER A 104 -23.88 -0.84 -1.21
CA SER A 104 -23.00 0.22 -1.67
C SER A 104 -21.84 -0.30 -2.52
N THR A 105 -21.33 -1.51 -2.23
CA THR A 105 -20.29 -2.17 -3.04
C THR A 105 -20.83 -2.59 -4.42
N LEU A 106 -22.08 -3.06 -4.52
CA LEU A 106 -22.74 -3.30 -5.80
C LEU A 106 -22.94 -2.01 -6.59
N ARG A 107 -23.45 -0.95 -5.94
CA ARG A 107 -23.63 0.36 -6.54
C ARG A 107 -22.29 0.92 -7.05
N LEU A 108 -21.24 0.84 -6.25
CA LEU A 108 -19.88 1.23 -6.66
C LEU A 108 -19.44 0.47 -7.91
N SER A 109 -19.73 -0.82 -7.99
CA SER A 109 -19.28 -1.67 -9.10
C SER A 109 -20.06 -1.44 -10.39
N PHE A 110 -21.34 -1.10 -10.34
CA PHE A 110 -22.22 -1.10 -11.51
C PHE A 110 -22.82 0.27 -11.87
N GLU A 111 -22.89 1.22 -10.94
CA GLU A 111 -23.51 2.53 -11.16
C GLU A 111 -22.49 3.67 -11.17
N VAL A 112 -21.42 3.57 -10.34
CA VAL A 112 -20.39 4.61 -10.31
C VAL A 112 -19.47 4.46 -11.51
N ARG A 113 -19.36 5.53 -12.32
CA ARG A 113 -18.47 5.54 -13.48
C ARG A 113 -17.01 5.29 -13.06
N GLY A 114 -16.42 4.19 -13.55
CA GLY A 114 -15.07 3.76 -13.19
C GLY A 114 -14.95 3.10 -11.82
N GLY A 115 -16.06 2.94 -11.08
CA GLY A 115 -16.05 2.40 -9.73
C GLY A 115 -15.53 0.96 -9.67
N LEU A 116 -15.97 0.08 -10.56
CA LEU A 116 -15.44 -1.28 -10.66
C LEU A 116 -13.94 -1.28 -10.95
N LEU A 117 -13.47 -0.46 -11.89
CA LEU A 117 -12.05 -0.36 -12.21
C LEU A 117 -11.24 0.10 -10.99
N MET A 118 -11.70 1.13 -10.27
CA MET A 118 -11.01 1.63 -9.07
C MET A 118 -10.99 0.60 -7.95
N ARG A 119 -12.06 -0.16 -7.74
CA ARG A 119 -12.12 -1.26 -6.79
C ARG A 119 -11.12 -2.37 -7.17
N GLN A 120 -11.04 -2.72 -8.44
CA GLN A 120 -10.08 -3.71 -8.92
C GLN A 120 -8.62 -3.23 -8.85
N ILE A 121 -8.35 -1.95 -9.20
CA ILE A 121 -7.02 -1.33 -9.01
C ILE A 121 -6.60 -1.42 -7.54
N HIS A 122 -7.51 -1.11 -6.62
CA HIS A 122 -7.24 -1.16 -5.18
C HIS A 122 -6.88 -2.59 -4.74
N HIS A 123 -7.67 -3.57 -5.13
CA HIS A 123 -7.44 -4.97 -4.75
C HIS A 123 -6.15 -5.54 -5.37
N TRP A 124 -5.91 -5.32 -6.68
CA TRP A 124 -4.67 -5.76 -7.32
C TRP A 124 -3.44 -5.08 -6.74
N ALA A 125 -3.54 -3.78 -6.40
CA ALA A 125 -2.47 -3.07 -5.72
C ALA A 125 -2.18 -3.67 -4.34
N ALA A 126 -3.18 -4.13 -3.58
CA ALA A 126 -3.00 -4.80 -2.30
C ALA A 126 -2.24 -6.13 -2.43
N LEU A 127 -2.60 -6.96 -3.43
CA LEU A 127 -1.88 -8.21 -3.70
C LEU A 127 -0.41 -7.98 -4.08
N ILE A 128 -0.15 -6.99 -4.94
CA ILE A 128 1.20 -6.63 -5.37
C ILE A 128 1.98 -6.02 -4.20
N PHE A 129 1.36 -5.18 -3.39
CA PHE A 129 1.96 -4.61 -2.18
C PHE A 129 2.47 -5.68 -1.23
N MET A 130 1.63 -6.67 -0.91
CA MET A 130 2.01 -7.78 -0.03
C MET A 130 3.09 -8.67 -0.65
N ALA A 131 3.00 -9.00 -1.94
CA ALA A 131 4.02 -9.77 -2.64
C ALA A 131 5.37 -9.04 -2.65
N ALA A 132 5.36 -7.74 -2.89
CA ALA A 132 6.57 -6.92 -2.89
C ALA A 132 7.19 -6.82 -1.50
N ILE A 133 6.39 -6.65 -0.43
CA ILE A 133 6.91 -6.63 0.95
C ILE A 133 7.58 -7.96 1.29
N VAL A 134 6.91 -9.09 1.05
CA VAL A 134 7.45 -10.42 1.37
C VAL A 134 8.75 -10.67 0.61
N THR A 135 8.78 -10.42 -0.69
CA THR A 135 9.99 -10.60 -1.50
C THR A 135 11.11 -9.61 -1.14
N HIS A 136 10.76 -8.37 -0.78
CA HIS A 136 11.69 -7.38 -0.26
C HIS A 136 12.32 -7.86 1.05
N MET A 137 11.53 -8.36 1.98
CA MET A 137 12.02 -8.89 3.26
C MET A 137 12.91 -10.12 3.05
N MET A 138 12.52 -11.06 2.17
CA MET A 138 13.36 -12.20 1.81
C MET A 138 14.71 -11.74 1.25
N ARG A 139 14.71 -10.76 0.35
CA ARG A 139 15.95 -10.18 -0.18
C ARG A 139 16.83 -9.60 0.92
N VAL A 140 16.26 -8.79 1.82
CA VAL A 140 17.00 -8.18 2.95
C VAL A 140 17.59 -9.25 3.86
N PHE A 141 16.82 -10.31 4.16
CA PHE A 141 17.25 -11.41 5.00
C PHE A 141 18.40 -12.21 4.36
N PHE A 142 18.20 -12.74 3.14
CA PHE A 142 19.19 -13.60 2.50
C PHE A 142 20.48 -12.89 2.10
N THR A 143 20.45 -11.57 1.90
CA THR A 143 21.67 -10.79 1.65
C THR A 143 22.33 -10.27 2.94
N GLY A 144 21.72 -10.50 4.11
CA GLY A 144 22.22 -10.02 5.39
C GLY A 144 22.17 -8.50 5.54
N ALA A 145 21.35 -7.82 4.75
CA ALA A 145 21.24 -6.36 4.75
C ALA A 145 20.63 -5.79 6.04
N PHE A 146 20.02 -6.62 6.88
CA PHE A 146 19.47 -6.27 8.18
C PHE A 146 20.52 -6.12 9.30
N ARG A 147 21.78 -6.53 9.06
CA ARG A 147 22.86 -6.49 10.06
C ARG A 147 23.20 -5.05 10.44
N LYS A 148 23.92 -4.91 11.57
CA LYS A 148 24.36 -3.60 12.08
C LYS A 148 24.83 -2.64 10.99
N PRO A 149 24.38 -1.40 11.01
CA PRO A 149 23.52 -0.73 12.01
C PRO A 149 22.02 -0.71 11.65
N ARG A 150 21.49 -1.67 10.86
CA ARG A 150 20.16 -1.64 10.20
C ARG A 150 19.12 -2.51 10.88
N GLU A 151 19.39 -3.02 12.09
CA GLU A 151 18.49 -3.93 12.84
C GLU A 151 17.14 -3.26 13.14
N LEU A 152 17.17 -1.99 13.56
CA LEU A 152 15.92 -1.25 13.83
C LEU A 152 15.10 -1.08 12.56
N ASN A 153 15.75 -0.85 11.43
CA ASN A 153 15.04 -0.74 10.16
C ASN A 153 14.40 -2.07 9.72
N TRP A 154 15.02 -3.19 10.05
CA TRP A 154 14.46 -4.52 9.87
C TRP A 154 13.19 -4.73 10.72
N LEU A 155 13.22 -4.33 12.00
CA LEU A 155 12.05 -4.41 12.88
C LEU A 155 10.90 -3.53 12.39
N VAL A 156 11.19 -2.32 11.93
CA VAL A 156 10.18 -1.44 11.31
C VAL A 156 9.59 -2.10 10.05
N GLY A 157 10.43 -2.70 9.19
CA GLY A 157 9.97 -3.44 8.01
C GLY A 157 9.08 -4.64 8.35
N PHE A 158 9.41 -5.38 9.41
CA PHE A 158 8.59 -6.47 9.90
C PHE A 158 7.23 -5.98 10.42
N THR A 159 7.22 -4.88 11.17
CA THR A 159 5.98 -4.24 11.65
C THR A 159 5.12 -3.75 10.47
N LEU A 160 5.73 -3.18 9.44
CA LEU A 160 5.04 -2.80 8.21
C LEU A 160 4.36 -3.99 7.52
N MET A 161 5.01 -5.17 7.50
CA MET A 161 4.41 -6.39 6.96
C MET A 161 3.18 -6.82 7.78
N ILE A 162 3.26 -6.80 9.10
CA ILE A 162 2.11 -7.13 9.98
C ILE A 162 0.96 -6.15 9.76
N LEU A 163 1.24 -4.85 9.69
CA LEU A 163 0.22 -3.84 9.38
C LEU A 163 -0.35 -4.02 7.97
N GLY A 164 0.45 -4.45 7.00
CA GLY A 164 -0.02 -4.80 5.66
C GLY A 164 -1.01 -5.97 5.68
N LEU A 165 -0.74 -7.02 6.47
CA LEU A 165 -1.69 -8.12 6.68
C LEU A 165 -2.99 -7.64 7.32
N LEU A 166 -2.89 -6.78 8.34
CA LEU A 166 -4.06 -6.20 9.02
C LEU A 166 -4.87 -5.29 8.08
N ALA A 167 -4.18 -4.47 7.26
CA ALA A 167 -4.83 -3.67 6.23
C ALA A 167 -5.56 -4.53 5.21
N GLY A 168 -4.92 -5.59 4.71
CA GLY A 168 -5.53 -6.52 3.77
C GLY A 168 -6.76 -7.20 4.37
N PHE A 169 -6.66 -7.75 5.59
CA PHE A 169 -7.77 -8.39 6.28
C PHE A 169 -8.95 -7.43 6.52
N SER A 170 -8.68 -6.26 7.08
CA SER A 170 -9.74 -5.29 7.37
C SER A 170 -10.43 -4.77 6.10
N GLY A 171 -9.66 -4.56 5.01
CA GLY A 171 -10.22 -4.07 3.74
C GLY A 171 -11.03 -5.10 2.98
N TYR A 172 -10.53 -6.31 2.91
CA TYR A 172 -11.22 -7.46 2.33
C TYR A 172 -12.54 -7.78 3.05
N SER A 173 -12.63 -7.43 4.34
CA SER A 173 -13.81 -7.68 5.16
C SER A 173 -14.93 -6.65 5.01
N LEU A 174 -14.68 -5.48 4.38
CA LEU A 174 -15.65 -4.38 4.29
C LEU A 174 -16.90 -4.68 3.44
N PRO A 175 -16.82 -5.40 2.32
CA PRO A 175 -17.98 -5.62 1.45
C PRO A 175 -19.15 -6.38 2.08
N ASP A 176 -18.96 -7.08 3.18
CA ASP A 176 -19.97 -7.93 3.85
C ASP A 176 -20.61 -8.96 2.91
N ASP A 177 -19.77 -9.51 2.02
CA ASP A 177 -20.14 -10.65 1.17
C ASP A 177 -19.84 -11.98 1.87
N VAL A 178 -20.28 -13.10 1.26
CA VAL A 178 -20.06 -14.45 1.80
C VAL A 178 -18.59 -14.72 2.12
N LEU A 179 -17.67 -14.26 1.27
CA LEU A 179 -16.24 -14.48 1.47
C LEU A 179 -15.71 -13.71 2.69
N SER A 180 -16.04 -12.42 2.79
CA SER A 180 -15.62 -11.54 3.88
C SER A 180 -16.25 -11.96 5.22
N GLY A 181 -17.53 -12.27 5.22
CA GLY A 181 -18.24 -12.70 6.42
C GLY A 181 -17.69 -14.01 7.00
N ASN A 182 -17.33 -14.97 6.15
CA ASN A 182 -16.68 -16.19 6.59
C ASN A 182 -15.29 -15.93 7.20
N GLY A 183 -14.50 -15.04 6.60
CA GLY A 183 -13.22 -14.62 7.16
C GLY A 183 -13.36 -13.98 8.54
N LEU A 184 -14.36 -13.11 8.71
CA LEU A 184 -14.68 -12.49 9.99
C LEU A 184 -15.15 -13.51 11.03
N ARG A 185 -15.98 -14.48 10.63
CA ARG A 185 -16.44 -15.58 11.51
C ARG A 185 -15.27 -16.42 12.02
N ILE A 186 -14.30 -16.73 11.15
CA ILE A 186 -13.06 -17.43 11.54
C ILE A 186 -12.27 -16.58 12.53
N ALA A 187 -12.13 -15.28 12.26
CA ALA A 187 -11.39 -14.36 13.15
C ALA A 187 -12.06 -14.23 14.52
N ASP A 188 -13.40 -14.19 14.58
CA ASP A 188 -14.16 -14.23 15.85
C ASP A 188 -13.91 -15.54 16.61
N GLY A 189 -13.95 -16.67 15.91
CA GLY A 189 -13.64 -17.97 16.50
C GLY A 189 -12.21 -18.05 17.09
N VAL A 190 -11.22 -17.54 16.38
CA VAL A 190 -9.83 -17.44 16.84
C VAL A 190 -9.72 -16.52 18.06
N ALA A 191 -10.38 -15.36 18.05
CA ALA A 191 -10.38 -14.46 19.18
C ALA A 191 -10.99 -15.14 20.42
N ARG A 192 -12.15 -15.80 20.29
CA ARG A 192 -12.83 -16.51 21.38
C ARG A 192 -12.04 -17.71 21.90
N ALA A 193 -11.18 -18.32 21.10
CA ALA A 193 -10.31 -19.42 21.52
C ALA A 193 -9.21 -19.01 22.51
N ILE A 194 -8.94 -17.71 22.67
CA ILE A 194 -7.95 -17.20 23.62
C ILE A 194 -8.49 -17.42 25.06
N PRO A 195 -7.79 -18.20 25.92
CA PRO A 195 -8.27 -18.46 27.25
C PRO A 195 -8.50 -17.17 28.07
N ILE A 196 -9.59 -17.15 28.85
CA ILE A 196 -9.97 -16.07 29.77
C ILE A 196 -10.36 -14.77 29.07
N LEU A 197 -9.56 -14.29 28.09
CA LEU A 197 -9.73 -12.99 27.46
C LEU A 197 -10.54 -13.04 26.17
N GLY A 198 -10.77 -14.23 25.58
CA GLY A 198 -11.29 -14.38 24.24
C GLY A 198 -12.62 -13.68 23.99
N SER A 199 -13.58 -13.85 24.90
CA SER A 199 -14.89 -13.20 24.80
C SER A 199 -14.80 -11.67 24.88
N TYR A 200 -13.91 -11.14 25.72
CA TYR A 200 -13.71 -9.70 25.84
C TYR A 200 -13.03 -9.13 24.58
N ILE A 201 -12.07 -9.87 24.02
CA ILE A 201 -11.39 -9.49 22.77
C ILE A 201 -12.40 -9.51 21.61
N SER A 202 -13.18 -10.57 21.50
CA SER A 202 -14.25 -10.68 20.49
C SER A 202 -15.23 -9.50 20.60
N PHE A 203 -15.74 -9.22 21.80
CA PHE A 203 -16.64 -8.10 22.04
C PHE A 203 -16.02 -6.74 21.66
N ALA A 204 -14.76 -6.52 22.04
CA ALA A 204 -14.06 -5.27 21.74
C ALA A 204 -13.79 -5.09 20.24
N LEU A 205 -13.38 -6.15 19.52
CA LEU A 205 -13.05 -6.11 18.11
C LEU A 205 -14.29 -6.03 17.22
N PHE A 206 -15.31 -6.84 17.52
CA PHE A 206 -16.50 -6.99 16.66
C PHE A 206 -17.69 -6.13 17.09
N GLY A 207 -17.59 -5.41 18.21
CA GLY A 207 -18.63 -4.47 18.63
C GLY A 207 -19.84 -5.09 19.31
N GLY A 208 -19.71 -6.32 19.81
CA GLY A 208 -20.78 -7.07 20.45
C GLY A 208 -20.73 -8.56 20.07
N GLU A 209 -21.90 -9.21 20.06
CA GLU A 209 -22.00 -10.55 19.49
C GLU A 209 -21.83 -10.51 17.99
N PHE A 210 -21.08 -11.47 17.45
CA PHE A 210 -20.89 -11.60 16.01
C PHE A 210 -22.15 -12.18 15.31
N PRO A 211 -22.58 -11.58 14.18
CA PRO A 211 -22.15 -10.34 13.54
C PRO A 211 -22.84 -9.11 14.19
N GLY A 212 -22.05 -8.24 14.82
CA GLY A 212 -22.58 -7.02 15.44
C GLY A 212 -22.82 -5.89 14.42
N THR A 213 -23.74 -4.99 14.72
CA THR A 213 -24.06 -3.82 13.86
C THR A 213 -22.89 -2.84 13.72
N ASP A 214 -21.99 -2.80 14.70
CA ASP A 214 -20.82 -1.91 14.73
C ASP A 214 -19.61 -2.49 14.00
N LEU A 215 -19.67 -3.73 13.53
CA LEU A 215 -18.52 -4.46 12.97
C LEU A 215 -17.92 -3.72 11.76
N ILE A 216 -18.69 -3.51 10.71
CA ILE A 216 -18.22 -2.85 9.48
C ILE A 216 -17.84 -1.39 9.71
N PRO A 217 -18.59 -0.56 10.46
CA PRO A 217 -18.17 0.81 10.82
C PRO A 217 -16.80 0.86 11.52
N ARG A 218 -16.54 -0.04 12.46
CA ARG A 218 -15.24 -0.12 13.16
C ARG A 218 -14.12 -0.57 12.23
N LEU A 219 -14.33 -1.63 11.45
CA LEU A 219 -13.37 -2.09 10.46
C LEU A 219 -13.04 -1.02 9.42
N PHE A 220 -14.04 -0.25 8.98
CA PHE A 220 -13.84 0.87 8.07
C PHE A 220 -12.90 1.92 8.67
N THR A 221 -13.12 2.30 9.92
CA THR A 221 -12.25 3.26 10.61
C THR A 221 -10.82 2.72 10.75
N VAL A 222 -10.67 1.44 11.09
CA VAL A 222 -9.36 0.79 11.19
C VAL A 222 -8.68 0.76 9.84
N HIS A 223 -9.39 0.36 8.77
CA HIS A 223 -8.84 0.19 7.43
C HIS A 223 -8.50 1.52 6.74
N VAL A 224 -9.38 2.52 6.85
CA VAL A 224 -9.23 3.78 6.10
C VAL A 224 -8.33 4.78 6.81
N LEU A 225 -8.36 4.80 8.15
CA LEU A 225 -7.66 5.82 8.93
C LEU A 225 -6.48 5.24 9.71
N LEU A 226 -6.75 4.33 10.66
CA LEU A 226 -5.76 3.92 11.66
C LEU A 226 -4.57 3.20 11.03
N VAL A 227 -4.83 2.12 10.29
CA VAL A 227 -3.77 1.28 9.73
C VAL A 227 -2.98 2.00 8.65
N PRO A 228 -3.60 2.68 7.65
CA PRO A 228 -2.84 3.45 6.66
C PRO A 228 -2.01 4.58 7.27
N ALA A 229 -2.51 5.28 8.30
CA ALA A 229 -1.75 6.31 8.99
C ALA A 229 -0.50 5.74 9.68
N LEU A 230 -0.63 4.59 10.35
CA LEU A 230 0.50 3.89 10.96
C LEU A 230 1.51 3.40 9.92
N ILE A 231 1.02 2.81 8.80
CA ILE A 231 1.89 2.39 7.69
C ILE A 231 2.64 3.59 7.14
N LEU A 232 1.96 4.71 6.86
CA LEU A 232 2.58 5.91 6.32
C LEU A 232 3.66 6.48 7.26
N ALA A 233 3.37 6.56 8.56
CA ALA A 233 4.34 7.01 9.56
C ALA A 233 5.56 6.09 9.62
N LEU A 234 5.35 4.78 9.62
CA LEU A 234 6.44 3.80 9.64
C LEU A 234 7.21 3.73 8.32
N ILE A 235 6.59 3.96 7.16
CA ILE A 235 7.32 4.14 5.89
C ILE A 235 8.24 5.35 6.00
N GLY A 236 7.75 6.47 6.53
CA GLY A 236 8.59 7.65 6.78
C GLY A 236 9.80 7.35 7.66
N LEU A 237 9.59 6.64 8.77
CA LEU A 237 10.67 6.18 9.66
C LEU A 237 11.62 5.19 8.97
N HIS A 238 11.08 4.24 8.21
CA HIS A 238 11.85 3.25 7.44
C HIS A 238 12.79 3.93 6.43
N LEU A 239 12.27 4.88 5.67
CA LEU A 239 13.06 5.66 4.70
C LEU A 239 14.07 6.56 5.40
N LEU A 240 13.72 7.17 6.55
CA LEU A 240 14.66 7.94 7.37
C LEU A 240 15.85 7.06 7.79
N PHE A 241 15.62 5.84 8.26
CA PHE A 241 16.70 4.91 8.60
C PHE A 241 17.54 4.51 7.38
N VAL A 242 16.96 4.37 6.19
CA VAL A 242 17.73 4.16 4.95
C VAL A 242 18.63 5.36 4.65
N VAL A 243 18.16 6.59 4.90
CA VAL A 243 18.99 7.80 4.74
C VAL A 243 20.13 7.85 5.75
N LEU A 244 19.85 7.58 7.03
CA LEU A 244 20.82 7.65 8.13
C LEU A 244 21.87 6.54 8.05
N HIS A 245 21.45 5.30 7.83
CA HIS A 245 22.33 4.13 7.85
C HIS A 245 22.91 3.77 6.48
N LYS A 246 22.53 4.51 5.42
CA LYS A 246 22.89 4.30 4.01
C LYS A 246 22.39 2.96 3.45
N HIS A 247 22.39 2.84 2.14
CA HIS A 247 22.07 1.59 1.46
C HIS A 247 23.19 0.58 1.64
N THR A 248 22.83 -0.71 1.67
CA THR A 248 23.80 -1.79 1.44
C THR A 248 24.15 -1.87 -0.04
N GLN A 249 25.35 -2.33 -0.34
CA GLN A 249 25.70 -2.75 -1.68
C GLN A 249 25.26 -4.21 -1.88
N TYR A 250 24.71 -4.55 -3.05
CA TYR A 250 24.47 -5.95 -3.37
C TYR A 250 25.80 -6.70 -3.45
N PRO A 251 25.94 -7.89 -2.81
CA PRO A 251 27.19 -8.65 -2.79
C PRO A 251 27.71 -8.96 -4.19
N GLY A 252 29.00 -8.80 -4.41
CA GLY A 252 29.66 -9.06 -5.68
C GLY A 252 31.15 -8.71 -5.64
N SER A 253 31.90 -9.16 -6.62
CA SER A 253 33.34 -8.88 -6.71
C SER A 253 33.60 -7.36 -6.77
N GLY A 254 34.48 -6.85 -5.91
CA GLY A 254 34.80 -5.43 -5.81
C GLY A 254 33.71 -4.52 -5.29
N ARG A 255 32.57 -5.06 -4.84
CA ARG A 255 31.43 -4.32 -4.30
C ARG A 255 31.37 -4.44 -2.78
N SER A 256 31.28 -3.32 -2.09
CA SER A 256 31.17 -3.27 -0.64
C SER A 256 30.29 -2.10 -0.20
N ASP A 257 29.82 -2.09 1.05
CA ASP A 257 29.05 -0.97 1.63
C ASP A 257 29.86 0.34 1.70
N LYS A 258 31.18 0.28 1.56
CA LYS A 258 32.07 1.44 1.51
C LYS A 258 32.20 2.02 0.09
N ASN A 259 31.89 1.22 -0.92
CA ASN A 259 32.00 1.58 -2.34
C ASN A 259 30.67 1.28 -3.04
N VAL A 260 29.65 2.07 -2.74
CA VAL A 260 28.32 1.92 -3.35
C VAL A 260 28.38 2.38 -4.80
N VAL A 261 28.07 1.46 -5.72
CA VAL A 261 27.96 1.73 -7.16
C VAL A 261 26.50 1.97 -7.52
N GLY A 262 26.22 3.08 -8.21
CA GLY A 262 24.85 3.44 -8.56
C GLY A 262 24.75 4.84 -9.15
N TYR A 263 23.58 5.45 -8.99
CA TYR A 263 23.26 6.76 -9.56
C TYR A 263 23.05 7.82 -8.47
N PRO A 264 23.42 9.10 -8.72
CA PRO A 264 23.04 10.18 -7.82
C PRO A 264 21.51 10.28 -7.75
N LEU A 265 20.99 10.61 -6.55
CA LEU A 265 19.54 10.73 -6.34
C LEU A 265 18.92 11.67 -7.37
N PHE A 266 19.47 12.87 -7.51
CA PHE A 266 19.00 13.84 -8.51
C PHE A 266 20.10 14.13 -9.54
N PRO A 267 19.77 14.22 -10.84
CA PRO A 267 18.42 13.99 -11.43
C PRO A 267 18.15 12.52 -11.82
N VAL A 268 19.18 11.66 -11.85
CA VAL A 268 19.13 10.37 -12.57
C VAL A 268 18.21 9.36 -11.86
N TYR A 269 18.41 9.16 -10.55
CA TYR A 269 17.61 8.17 -9.82
C TYR A 269 16.14 8.59 -9.75
N VAL A 270 15.86 9.87 -9.47
CA VAL A 270 14.47 10.39 -9.43
C VAL A 270 13.75 10.20 -10.77
N ALA A 271 14.43 10.44 -11.90
CA ALA A 271 13.82 10.21 -13.21
C ALA A 271 13.53 8.72 -13.48
N LYS A 272 14.46 7.83 -13.10
CA LYS A 272 14.26 6.37 -13.19
C LYS A 272 13.13 5.88 -12.27
N ALA A 273 13.12 6.34 -11.03
CA ALA A 273 12.11 6.00 -10.02
C ALA A 273 10.71 6.46 -10.46
N GLY A 274 10.60 7.69 -10.99
CA GLY A 274 9.34 8.19 -11.57
C GLY A 274 8.87 7.38 -12.78
N GLY A 275 9.75 7.03 -13.70
CA GLY A 275 9.44 6.15 -14.82
C GLY A 275 8.99 4.76 -14.36
N PHE A 276 9.66 4.20 -13.37
CA PHE A 276 9.32 2.90 -12.80
C PHE A 276 7.97 2.91 -12.07
N PHE A 277 7.63 4.02 -11.37
CA PHE A 277 6.28 4.20 -10.81
C PHE A 277 5.19 4.01 -11.87
N PHE A 278 5.33 4.68 -13.03
CA PHE A 278 4.34 4.55 -14.10
C PHE A 278 4.27 3.14 -14.70
N ILE A 279 5.39 2.41 -14.74
CA ILE A 279 5.39 1.00 -15.16
C ILE A 279 4.58 0.17 -14.16
N VAL A 280 4.86 0.28 -12.86
CA VAL A 280 4.13 -0.46 -11.81
C VAL A 280 2.64 -0.12 -11.84
N PHE A 281 2.30 1.17 -11.93
CA PHE A 281 0.90 1.61 -12.05
C PHE A 281 0.22 1.04 -13.30
N SER A 282 0.90 1.06 -14.45
CA SER A 282 0.36 0.52 -15.70
C SER A 282 0.09 -0.97 -15.62
N VAL A 283 0.96 -1.74 -14.97
CA VAL A 283 0.74 -3.18 -14.73
C VAL A 283 -0.49 -3.39 -13.85
N ILE A 284 -0.60 -2.68 -12.73
CA ILE A 284 -1.76 -2.75 -11.83
C ILE A 284 -3.05 -2.39 -12.59
N ALA A 285 -3.05 -1.29 -13.34
CA ALA A 285 -4.20 -0.84 -14.09
C ALA A 285 -4.61 -1.82 -15.21
N LEU A 286 -3.64 -2.42 -15.90
CA LEU A 286 -3.89 -3.45 -16.91
C LEU A 286 -4.51 -4.71 -16.29
N MET A 287 -3.96 -5.20 -15.18
CA MET A 287 -4.53 -6.32 -14.44
C MET A 287 -5.96 -6.01 -14.00
N ALA A 288 -6.19 -4.83 -13.45
CA ALA A 288 -7.51 -4.38 -13.01
C ALA A 288 -8.53 -4.28 -14.16
N ALA A 289 -8.09 -3.89 -15.35
CA ALA A 289 -8.95 -3.76 -16.52
C ALA A 289 -9.28 -5.10 -17.21
N THR A 290 -8.38 -6.09 -17.11
CA THR A 290 -8.48 -7.33 -17.87
C THR A 290 -8.72 -8.57 -17.02
N MET A 291 -8.42 -8.53 -15.74
CA MET A 291 -8.49 -9.67 -14.82
C MET A 291 -9.40 -9.34 -13.63
N THR A 292 -10.63 -9.81 -13.70
CA THR A 292 -11.59 -9.63 -12.58
C THR A 292 -11.08 -10.29 -11.31
N ILE A 293 -11.06 -9.53 -10.22
CA ILE A 293 -10.70 -10.03 -8.89
C ILE A 293 -11.82 -9.75 -7.89
N ASN A 294 -12.07 -10.71 -7.01
CA ASN A 294 -13.07 -10.64 -5.96
C ASN A 294 -14.44 -10.11 -6.45
N PRO A 295 -15.13 -10.85 -7.35
CA PRO A 295 -16.44 -10.47 -7.87
C PRO A 295 -17.53 -10.73 -6.83
N VAL A 296 -17.65 -9.84 -5.83
CA VAL A 296 -18.58 -10.00 -4.67
C VAL A 296 -20.02 -10.26 -5.09
N TRP A 297 -20.45 -9.74 -6.25
CA TRP A 297 -21.78 -9.98 -6.82
C TRP A 297 -22.07 -11.43 -7.20
N ASN A 298 -21.03 -12.27 -7.33
CA ASN A 298 -21.18 -13.70 -7.57
C ASN A 298 -21.27 -14.51 -6.27
N TYR A 299 -20.84 -13.93 -5.15
CA TYR A 299 -20.84 -14.61 -3.85
C TYR A 299 -22.12 -14.35 -3.06
N GLY A 300 -22.73 -13.19 -3.25
CA GLY A 300 -23.91 -12.74 -2.50
C GLY A 300 -23.56 -12.12 -1.14
N PRO A 301 -24.57 -11.55 -0.45
CA PRO A 301 -24.41 -11.01 0.89
C PRO A 301 -24.12 -12.12 1.91
N PHE A 302 -23.41 -11.77 2.98
CA PHE A 302 -23.14 -12.70 4.06
C PHE A 302 -24.43 -13.01 4.84
N ASP A 303 -24.71 -14.30 5.00
CA ASP A 303 -25.77 -14.80 5.88
C ASP A 303 -25.14 -15.72 6.95
N PRO A 304 -25.16 -15.33 8.23
CA PRO A 304 -24.60 -16.13 9.31
C PRO A 304 -25.34 -17.48 9.53
N GLY A 305 -26.57 -17.61 9.04
CA GLY A 305 -27.34 -18.84 9.09
C GLY A 305 -26.95 -19.89 8.06
N VAL A 306 -26.18 -19.48 7.02
CA VAL A 306 -25.77 -20.37 5.93
C VAL A 306 -24.33 -20.83 6.13
N VAL A 307 -24.10 -22.14 5.98
CA VAL A 307 -22.75 -22.71 5.94
C VAL A 307 -22.20 -22.54 4.51
N SER A 308 -21.15 -21.75 4.37
CA SER A 308 -20.42 -21.61 3.11
C SER A 308 -19.14 -22.44 3.16
N ALA A 309 -19.00 -23.38 2.22
CA ALA A 309 -17.78 -24.13 1.99
C ALA A 309 -17.06 -23.55 0.77
N GLY A 310 -15.73 -23.49 0.80
CA GLY A 310 -14.90 -23.13 -0.35
C GLY A 310 -14.59 -21.66 -0.53
N ALA A 311 -15.07 -20.77 0.34
CA ALA A 311 -14.59 -19.39 0.39
C ALA A 311 -13.12 -19.38 0.86
N GLN A 312 -12.24 -18.73 0.11
CA GLN A 312 -10.82 -18.62 0.44
C GLN A 312 -10.41 -17.14 0.47
N PRO A 313 -9.63 -16.74 1.49
CA PRO A 313 -9.09 -15.39 1.55
C PRO A 313 -8.02 -15.17 0.48
N ASP A 314 -7.57 -13.93 0.33
CA ASP A 314 -6.42 -13.60 -0.49
C ASP A 314 -5.17 -14.42 -0.10
N TRP A 315 -4.31 -14.71 -1.06
CA TRP A 315 -3.18 -15.63 -0.94
C TRP A 315 -2.27 -15.35 0.29
N TYR A 316 -2.11 -14.10 0.68
CA TYR A 316 -1.26 -13.70 1.81
C TYR A 316 -1.87 -14.02 3.19
N MET A 317 -3.15 -14.44 3.23
CA MET A 317 -3.84 -14.91 4.45
C MET A 317 -3.95 -16.43 4.52
N LEU A 318 -3.67 -17.17 3.44
CA LEU A 318 -3.86 -18.63 3.35
C LEU A 318 -3.07 -19.40 4.40
N PHE A 319 -1.92 -18.91 4.83
CA PHE A 319 -1.11 -19.58 5.86
C PHE A 319 -1.81 -19.61 7.23
N LEU A 320 -2.61 -18.58 7.56
CA LEU A 320 -3.41 -18.55 8.78
C LEU A 320 -4.55 -19.56 8.69
N GLU A 321 -5.29 -19.58 7.58
CA GLU A 321 -6.36 -20.55 7.37
C GLU A 321 -5.82 -21.99 7.35
N GLY A 322 -4.71 -22.23 6.65
CA GLY A 322 -4.05 -23.53 6.63
C GLY A 322 -3.61 -24.00 8.01
N GLY A 323 -3.08 -23.09 8.85
CA GLY A 323 -2.71 -23.38 10.24
C GLY A 323 -3.89 -23.77 11.13
N LEU A 324 -5.10 -23.26 10.84
CA LEU A 324 -6.31 -23.62 11.59
C LEU A 324 -6.88 -25.01 11.22
N ARG A 325 -6.37 -25.63 10.15
CA ARG A 325 -6.80 -26.98 9.71
C ARG A 325 -5.92 -28.11 10.27
N LEU A 326 -4.84 -27.78 10.98
CA LEU A 326 -3.95 -28.72 11.65
C LEU A 326 -4.41 -29.01 13.08
#